data_ae002d806ab05754a3d9cd721b37d5bc
#
_entry.id   ae002d806ab05754a3d9cd721b37d5bc
#
_cell.length_a   1.000
_cell.length_b   1.000
_cell.length_c   1.000
_cell.angle_alpha   90.00
_cell.angle_beta   90.00
_cell.angle_gamma   90.00
#
_symmetry.space_group_name_H-M   'P 1'
#
loop_
_entity.id
_entity.type
_entity.pdbx_description
1 polymer ?
#
loop_
_entity_poly.entity_id
_entity_poly.type
_entity_poly.pdbx_seq_one_letter_code
_entity_poly.pdbx_strand_id
1 'polypeptide(L)'
;MKRTLINAAITLCLAQAVSAQEAVVGVDNPDALFTSKDPLLNRNKQAAYNIFKVLLEANHWELADKYLTERYLQHNPNAVSGLQGVVDYFTKVRKQQPSPIQEKMTTKIVAVVAEGDIVTVSFPREVKDPRDPNKFYTTTWFDSWRFVDGKADEHWDPATKPN
;
A
#
# COMPACT_ATOMS: atom_id res chain seq x y z
N MET A 1 -6.70 -76.35 -15.92
CA MET A 1 -6.11 -75.25 -15.09
C MET A 1 -6.36 -73.92 -15.81
N LYS A 2 -7.30 -73.10 -15.30
CA LYS A 2 -7.60 -71.76 -15.85
C LYS A 2 -6.81 -70.74 -15.04
N ARG A 3 -5.91 -70.02 -15.70
CA ARG A 3 -5.17 -68.91 -15.07
C ARG A 3 -6.00 -67.62 -15.20
N THR A 4 -6.44 -67.08 -14.10
CA THR A 4 -7.11 -65.77 -14.00
C THR A 4 -6.04 -64.71 -13.95
N LEU A 5 -5.98 -63.82 -14.94
CA LEU A 5 -5.15 -62.63 -14.95
C LEU A 5 -5.89 -61.51 -14.20
N ILE A 6 -5.33 -61.08 -13.10
CA ILE A 6 -5.81 -59.94 -12.32
C ILE A 6 -5.12 -58.70 -12.91
N ASN A 7 -5.90 -57.85 -13.61
CA ASN A 7 -5.46 -56.53 -14.07
C ASN A 7 -5.54 -55.54 -12.86
N ALA A 8 -4.39 -55.17 -12.31
CA ALA A 8 -4.32 -54.09 -11.36
C ALA A 8 -4.31 -52.74 -12.10
N ALA A 9 -5.41 -52.02 -12.02
CA ALA A 9 -5.47 -50.63 -12.54
C ALA A 9 -4.75 -49.73 -11.53
N ILE A 10 -3.60 -49.20 -11.92
CA ILE A 10 -2.87 -48.15 -11.14
C ILE A 10 -3.56 -46.82 -11.43
N THR A 11 -4.35 -46.34 -10.50
CA THR A 11 -4.91 -44.97 -10.54
C THR A 11 -3.81 -43.99 -10.19
N LEU A 12 -3.28 -43.29 -11.18
CA LEU A 12 -2.32 -42.23 -11.04
C LEU A 12 -3.07 -40.98 -10.50
N CYS A 13 -3.04 -40.74 -9.20
CA CYS A 13 -3.50 -39.46 -8.66
C CYS A 13 -2.49 -38.36 -9.05
N LEU A 14 -2.83 -37.60 -10.08
CA LEU A 14 -2.16 -36.33 -10.39
C LEU A 14 -2.48 -35.36 -9.26
N ALA A 15 -1.54 -35.21 -8.31
CA ALA A 15 -1.57 -34.10 -7.37
C ALA A 15 -1.44 -32.81 -8.19
N GLN A 16 -2.54 -32.08 -8.34
CA GLN A 16 -2.47 -30.73 -8.88
C GLN A 16 -1.62 -29.90 -7.90
N ALA A 17 -0.45 -29.47 -8.35
CA ALA A 17 0.33 -28.48 -7.62
C ALA A 17 -0.56 -27.24 -7.50
N VAL A 18 -1.02 -26.95 -6.29
CA VAL A 18 -1.67 -25.66 -6.00
C VAL A 18 -0.60 -24.60 -6.29
N SER A 19 -0.80 -23.82 -7.33
CA SER A 19 0.09 -22.71 -7.67
C SER A 19 0.19 -21.81 -6.43
N ALA A 20 1.41 -21.57 -5.96
CA ALA A 20 1.63 -20.56 -4.94
C ALA A 20 1.18 -19.20 -5.51
N GLN A 21 0.65 -18.34 -4.64
CA GLN A 21 0.30 -16.97 -5.03
C GLN A 21 1.54 -16.28 -5.61
N GLU A 22 1.38 -15.64 -6.77
CA GLU A 22 2.42 -14.77 -7.32
C GLU A 22 2.64 -13.56 -6.40
N ALA A 23 3.90 -13.23 -6.16
CA ALA A 23 4.25 -12.10 -5.31
C ALA A 23 3.81 -10.77 -5.96
N VAL A 24 3.27 -9.87 -5.14
CA VAL A 24 2.97 -8.51 -5.60
C VAL A 24 4.30 -7.75 -5.75
N VAL A 25 4.57 -7.27 -6.96
CA VAL A 25 5.82 -6.57 -7.30
C VAL A 25 5.50 -5.15 -7.75
N GLY A 26 6.22 -4.17 -7.21
CA GLY A 26 6.15 -2.79 -7.68
C GLY A 26 7.08 -2.53 -8.87
N VAL A 27 6.86 -1.41 -9.56
CA VAL A 27 7.69 -0.99 -10.70
C VAL A 27 9.09 -0.54 -10.25
N ASP A 28 10.05 -0.59 -11.18
CA ASP A 28 11.44 -0.18 -10.90
C ASP A 28 11.60 1.34 -10.76
N ASN A 29 10.79 2.12 -11.47
CA ASN A 29 10.80 3.58 -11.39
C ASN A 29 9.42 4.10 -10.94
N PRO A 30 9.15 4.11 -9.64
CA PRO A 30 7.86 4.55 -9.10
C PRO A 30 7.59 6.04 -9.34
N ASP A 31 8.61 6.89 -9.39
CA ASP A 31 8.47 8.35 -9.57
C ASP A 31 7.69 8.69 -10.85
N ALA A 32 7.90 7.90 -11.93
CA ALA A 32 7.24 8.11 -13.21
C ALA A 32 5.70 7.92 -13.15
N LEU A 33 5.18 7.16 -12.19
CA LEU A 33 3.76 6.91 -12.03
C LEU A 33 3.00 8.14 -11.49
N PHE A 34 3.69 9.05 -10.83
CA PHE A 34 3.10 10.24 -10.20
C PHE A 34 3.00 11.44 -11.13
N THR A 35 3.10 11.24 -12.44
CA THR A 35 2.96 12.29 -13.44
C THR A 35 1.67 12.15 -14.26
N SER A 36 1.18 13.24 -14.83
CA SER A 36 0.05 13.27 -15.77
C SER A 36 0.19 14.42 -16.75
N LYS A 37 -0.39 14.27 -17.95
CA LYS A 37 -0.52 15.39 -18.92
C LYS A 37 -1.63 16.37 -18.51
N ASP A 38 -2.63 15.92 -17.79
CA ASP A 38 -3.66 16.78 -17.22
C ASP A 38 -3.10 17.56 -16.02
N PRO A 39 -3.17 18.88 -15.99
CA PRO A 39 -2.56 19.71 -14.94
C PRO A 39 -3.15 19.46 -13.56
N LEU A 40 -4.46 19.20 -13.44
CA LEU A 40 -5.12 18.92 -12.16
C LEU A 40 -4.67 17.57 -11.61
N LEU A 41 -4.74 16.52 -12.43
CA LEU A 41 -4.31 15.18 -12.05
C LEU A 41 -2.81 15.16 -11.74
N ASN A 42 -1.99 15.90 -12.50
CA ASN A 42 -0.56 16.00 -12.22
C ASN A 42 -0.29 16.64 -10.85
N ARG A 43 -0.94 17.77 -10.53
CA ARG A 43 -0.83 18.44 -9.24
C ARG A 43 -1.17 17.48 -8.09
N ASN A 44 -2.29 16.77 -8.20
CA ASN A 44 -2.75 15.84 -7.16
C ASN A 44 -1.83 14.62 -7.03
N LYS A 45 -1.35 14.05 -8.15
CA LYS A 45 -0.34 12.98 -8.15
C LYS A 45 0.98 13.42 -7.50
N GLN A 46 1.45 14.63 -7.79
CA GLN A 46 2.67 15.18 -7.18
C GLN A 46 2.49 15.42 -5.67
N ALA A 47 1.30 15.83 -5.24
CA ALA A 47 0.99 15.94 -3.82
C ALA A 47 1.01 14.54 -3.14
N ALA A 48 0.41 13.52 -3.75
CA ALA A 48 0.49 12.15 -3.26
C ALA A 48 1.94 11.62 -3.23
N TYR A 49 2.76 11.94 -4.25
CA TYR A 49 4.19 11.62 -4.26
C TYR A 49 4.91 12.20 -3.03
N ASN A 50 4.66 13.46 -2.72
CA ASN A 50 5.29 14.12 -1.57
C ASN A 50 4.80 13.55 -0.23
N ILE A 51 3.51 13.18 -0.12
CA ILE A 51 3.00 12.47 1.05
C ILE A 51 3.77 11.15 1.26
N PHE A 52 3.93 10.34 0.21
CA PHE A 52 4.71 9.11 0.31
C PHE A 52 6.16 9.38 0.71
N LYS A 53 6.85 10.23 -0.02
CA LYS A 53 8.30 10.45 0.12
C LYS A 53 8.66 11.13 1.44
N VAL A 54 7.90 12.16 1.83
CA VAL A 54 8.24 13.02 2.97
C VAL A 54 7.62 12.51 4.26
N LEU A 55 6.32 12.16 4.22
CA LEU A 55 5.62 11.78 5.45
C LEU A 55 5.71 10.28 5.73
N LEU A 56 5.45 9.42 4.74
CA LEU A 56 5.37 7.97 4.96
C LEU A 56 6.73 7.26 4.93
N GLU A 57 7.63 7.67 4.04
CA GLU A 57 8.99 7.12 3.93
C GLU A 57 9.96 7.75 4.93
N ALA A 58 10.07 9.08 4.88
CA ALA A 58 11.06 9.81 5.67
C ALA A 58 10.56 10.23 7.05
N ASN A 59 9.26 10.05 7.34
CA ASN A 59 8.61 10.32 8.63
C ASN A 59 8.69 11.78 9.12
N HIS A 60 8.76 12.74 8.20
CA HIS A 60 8.79 14.18 8.52
C HIS A 60 7.38 14.72 8.80
N TRP A 61 6.72 14.21 9.84
CA TRP A 61 5.36 14.58 10.20
C TRP A 61 5.22 16.02 10.70
N GLU A 62 6.32 16.66 11.08
CA GLU A 62 6.38 18.12 11.35
C GLU A 62 6.13 18.99 10.11
N LEU A 63 6.19 18.39 8.90
CA LEU A 63 5.89 19.03 7.63
C LEU A 63 4.48 18.68 7.09
N ALA A 64 3.66 18.00 7.87
CA ALA A 64 2.36 17.50 7.42
C ALA A 64 1.41 18.61 6.95
N ASP A 65 1.48 19.80 7.55
CA ASP A 65 0.69 20.99 7.18
C ASP A 65 0.93 21.46 5.72
N LYS A 66 2.06 21.10 5.12
CA LYS A 66 2.36 21.40 3.71
C LYS A 66 1.55 20.53 2.74
N TYR A 67 1.17 19.33 3.15
CA TYR A 67 0.60 18.29 2.29
C TYR A 67 -0.82 17.90 2.65
N LEU A 68 -1.24 18.12 3.90
CA LEU A 68 -2.56 17.79 4.43
C LEU A 68 -3.31 19.05 4.79
N THR A 69 -4.65 19.01 4.68
CA THR A 69 -5.50 20.11 5.18
C THR A 69 -5.64 20.01 6.71
N GLU A 70 -6.02 21.10 7.34
CA GLU A 70 -6.30 21.13 8.80
C GLU A 70 -7.41 20.13 9.16
N ARG A 71 -8.42 20.01 8.31
CA ARG A 71 -9.56 19.09 8.49
C ARG A 71 -9.16 17.62 8.38
N TYR A 72 -8.31 17.24 7.46
CA TYR A 72 -7.86 15.91 7.06
C TYR A 72 -8.70 14.75 7.63
N LEU A 73 -9.77 14.39 6.95
CA LEU A 73 -10.66 13.30 7.39
C LEU A 73 -9.97 11.94 7.22
N GLN A 74 -9.96 11.16 8.29
CA GLN A 74 -9.31 9.87 8.33
C GLN A 74 -10.32 8.73 8.47
N HIS A 75 -10.32 7.79 7.52
CA HIS A 75 -11.16 6.59 7.56
C HIS A 75 -10.43 5.34 8.06
N ASN A 76 -9.14 5.44 8.36
CA ASN A 76 -8.40 4.38 9.05
C ASN A 76 -8.89 4.30 10.51
N PRO A 77 -9.38 3.13 10.98
CA PRO A 77 -9.96 3.01 12.34
C PRO A 77 -8.95 3.17 13.48
N ASN A 78 -7.66 3.28 13.17
CA ASN A 78 -6.57 3.39 14.15
C ASN A 78 -6.06 4.85 14.31
N ALA A 79 -6.51 5.78 13.46
CA ALA A 79 -6.05 7.17 13.48
C ALA A 79 -7.24 8.13 13.63
N VAL A 80 -7.05 9.21 14.35
CA VAL A 80 -8.06 10.26 14.55
C VAL A 80 -8.00 11.25 13.39
N SER A 81 -9.16 11.77 12.96
CA SER A 81 -9.25 12.83 11.96
C SER A 81 -8.64 14.14 12.46
N GLY A 82 -8.31 15.02 11.51
CA GLY A 82 -7.62 16.28 11.73
C GLY A 82 -6.10 16.16 11.57
N LEU A 83 -5.47 17.23 11.09
CA LEU A 83 -4.03 17.30 10.90
C LEU A 83 -3.25 16.83 12.14
N GLN A 84 -3.59 17.39 13.29
CA GLN A 84 -2.92 17.03 14.55
C GLN A 84 -3.17 15.56 14.94
N GLY A 85 -4.38 15.02 14.64
CA GLY A 85 -4.71 13.62 14.94
C GLY A 85 -3.82 12.63 14.19
N VAL A 86 -3.56 12.87 12.89
CA VAL A 86 -2.67 12.01 12.11
C VAL A 86 -1.20 12.20 12.50
N VAL A 87 -0.76 13.43 12.79
CA VAL A 87 0.60 13.69 13.31
C VAL A 87 0.83 12.95 14.62
N ASP A 88 -0.10 13.03 15.55
CA ASP A 88 -0.02 12.33 16.85
C ASP A 88 -0.01 10.80 16.67
N TYR A 89 -0.78 10.28 15.74
CA TYR A 89 -0.76 8.85 15.44
C TYR A 89 0.63 8.36 15.06
N PHE A 90 1.30 9.03 14.13
CA PHE A 90 2.61 8.60 13.66
C PHE A 90 3.73 8.91 14.67
N THR A 91 3.71 10.07 15.32
CA THR A 91 4.79 10.51 16.22
C THR A 91 4.67 9.95 17.64
N LYS A 92 3.45 9.89 18.22
CA LYS A 92 3.22 9.46 19.60
C LYS A 92 2.82 8.01 19.73
N VAL A 93 1.92 7.51 18.84
CA VAL A 93 1.44 6.11 18.88
C VAL A 93 2.42 5.18 18.17
N ARG A 94 2.77 5.47 16.92
CA ARG A 94 3.72 4.70 16.12
C ARG A 94 5.19 4.98 16.48
N LYS A 95 5.46 6.10 17.15
CA LYS A 95 6.80 6.54 17.59
C LYS A 95 7.83 6.59 16.46
N GLN A 96 7.37 6.91 15.26
CA GLN A 96 8.25 7.06 14.09
C GLN A 96 9.15 8.27 14.27
N GLN A 97 10.40 8.14 13.81
CA GLN A 97 11.40 9.20 13.85
C GLN A 97 11.76 9.65 12.45
N PRO A 98 11.99 10.95 12.22
CA PRO A 98 12.44 11.45 10.93
C PRO A 98 13.75 10.79 10.47
N SER A 99 13.86 10.57 9.18
CA SER A 99 15.07 10.09 8.50
C SER A 99 15.36 10.96 7.27
N PRO A 100 16.58 10.94 6.70
CA PRO A 100 16.90 11.76 5.53
C PRO A 100 15.95 11.49 4.37
N ILE A 101 15.38 12.57 3.81
CA ILE A 101 14.54 12.49 2.61
C ILE A 101 15.43 12.11 1.43
N GLN A 102 15.18 10.94 0.83
CA GLN A 102 15.96 10.45 -0.32
C GLN A 102 15.64 11.27 -1.56
N GLU A 103 16.58 11.32 -2.53
CA GLU A 103 16.37 12.01 -3.81
C GLU A 103 15.20 11.39 -4.58
N LYS A 104 15.12 10.05 -4.62
CA LYS A 104 14.04 9.28 -5.25
C LYS A 104 13.26 8.50 -4.21
N MET A 105 12.00 8.20 -4.53
CA MET A 105 11.18 7.30 -3.72
C MET A 105 11.79 5.90 -3.70
N THR A 106 11.87 5.30 -2.52
CA THR A 106 12.37 3.93 -2.32
C THR A 106 11.23 2.92 -2.17
N THR A 107 10.06 3.38 -1.77
CA THR A 107 8.84 2.57 -1.67
C THR A 107 8.47 2.01 -3.05
N LYS A 108 8.33 0.70 -3.15
CA LYS A 108 7.86 0.04 -4.37
C LYS A 108 6.39 0.36 -4.58
N ILE A 109 6.04 0.88 -5.75
CA ILE A 109 4.66 1.23 -6.13
C ILE A 109 4.21 0.31 -7.27
N VAL A 110 2.99 -0.20 -7.18
CA VAL A 110 2.37 -1.03 -8.23
C VAL A 110 1.69 -0.13 -9.27
N ALA A 111 0.87 0.81 -8.81
CA ALA A 111 0.12 1.72 -9.68
C ALA A 111 -0.25 3.01 -8.96
N VAL A 112 -0.43 4.09 -9.73
CA VAL A 112 -0.99 5.36 -9.28
C VAL A 112 -2.11 5.75 -10.23
N VAL A 113 -3.35 5.73 -9.75
CA VAL A 113 -4.55 6.09 -10.50
C VAL A 113 -5.07 7.41 -9.98
N ALA A 114 -5.42 8.33 -10.87
CA ALA A 114 -6.00 9.63 -10.51
C ALA A 114 -7.20 9.93 -11.41
N GLU A 115 -8.29 10.36 -10.79
CA GLU A 115 -9.49 10.83 -11.48
C GLU A 115 -10.14 11.94 -10.65
N GLY A 116 -10.44 13.08 -11.28
CA GLY A 116 -10.98 14.25 -10.58
C GLY A 116 -10.05 14.70 -9.46
N ASP A 117 -10.58 14.71 -8.25
CA ASP A 117 -9.86 15.10 -7.04
C ASP A 117 -9.27 13.90 -6.25
N ILE A 118 -9.43 12.67 -6.75
CA ILE A 118 -8.97 11.45 -6.08
C ILE A 118 -7.65 10.97 -6.69
N VAL A 119 -6.72 10.54 -5.82
CA VAL A 119 -5.54 9.75 -6.21
C VAL A 119 -5.49 8.50 -5.34
N THR A 120 -5.38 7.35 -5.99
CA THR A 120 -5.16 6.07 -5.32
C THR A 120 -3.79 5.53 -5.69
N VAL A 121 -3.02 5.17 -4.69
CA VAL A 121 -1.68 4.56 -4.82
C VAL A 121 -1.75 3.15 -4.29
N SER A 122 -1.36 2.17 -5.10
CA SER A 122 -1.26 0.77 -4.69
C SER A 122 0.20 0.33 -4.61
N PHE A 123 0.54 -0.43 -3.56
CA PHE A 123 1.90 -0.86 -3.29
C PHE A 123 1.96 -2.24 -2.62
N PRO A 124 3.07 -2.97 -2.76
CA PRO A 124 3.25 -4.26 -2.12
C PRO A 124 3.29 -4.11 -0.59
N ARG A 125 2.62 -5.02 0.10
CA ARG A 125 2.72 -5.18 1.54
C ARG A 125 3.09 -6.61 1.87
N GLU A 126 4.18 -6.79 2.60
CA GLU A 126 4.54 -8.08 3.14
C GLU A 126 3.73 -8.36 4.40
N VAL A 127 3.18 -9.55 4.49
CA VAL A 127 2.34 -10.02 5.60
C VAL A 127 2.84 -11.37 6.06
N LYS A 128 2.93 -11.55 7.39
CA LYS A 128 3.28 -12.82 8.00
C LYS A 128 2.16 -13.83 7.80
N ASP A 129 2.49 -15.07 7.41
CA ASP A 129 1.49 -16.12 7.26
C ASP A 129 0.94 -16.49 8.64
N PRO A 130 -0.37 -16.39 8.87
CA PRO A 130 -0.97 -16.74 10.16
C PRO A 130 -0.85 -18.22 10.51
N ARG A 131 -0.59 -19.11 9.54
CA ARG A 131 -0.44 -20.56 9.71
C ARG A 131 1.01 -21.01 9.87
N ASP A 132 1.98 -20.19 9.44
CA ASP A 132 3.41 -20.47 9.55
C ASP A 132 4.18 -19.18 9.87
N PRO A 133 4.62 -18.96 11.11
CA PRO A 133 5.28 -17.74 11.54
C PRO A 133 6.63 -17.48 10.87
N ASN A 134 7.18 -18.46 10.16
CA ASN A 134 8.44 -18.33 9.42
C ASN A 134 8.22 -17.97 7.95
N LYS A 135 6.96 -17.90 7.50
CA LYS A 135 6.60 -17.57 6.13
C LYS A 135 5.95 -16.20 6.03
N PHE A 136 6.18 -15.56 4.89
CA PHE A 136 5.57 -14.32 4.50
C PHE A 136 4.96 -14.47 3.11
N TYR A 137 3.91 -13.71 2.87
CA TYR A 137 3.31 -13.52 1.55
C TYR A 137 3.14 -12.04 1.28
N THR A 138 2.94 -11.68 0.03
CA THR A 138 2.67 -10.30 -0.33
C THR A 138 1.18 -10.10 -0.64
N THR A 139 0.66 -8.94 -0.27
CA THR A 139 -0.65 -8.47 -0.69
C THR A 139 -0.52 -7.05 -1.22
N THR A 140 -1.56 -6.54 -1.86
CA THR A 140 -1.58 -5.16 -2.32
C THR A 140 -2.25 -4.30 -1.24
N TRP A 141 -1.56 -3.24 -0.82
CA TRP A 141 -2.11 -2.18 0.01
C TRP A 141 -2.50 -1.00 -0.86
N PHE A 142 -3.45 -0.20 -0.40
CA PHE A 142 -3.94 0.99 -1.08
C PHE A 142 -4.01 2.14 -0.11
N ASP A 143 -3.47 3.29 -0.50
CA ASP A 143 -3.80 4.57 0.10
C ASP A 143 -4.52 5.41 -0.96
N SER A 144 -5.66 5.95 -0.60
CA SER A 144 -6.47 6.81 -1.47
C SER A 144 -6.74 8.13 -0.78
N TRP A 145 -6.56 9.23 -1.50
CA TRP A 145 -6.78 10.57 -0.99
C TRP A 145 -7.69 11.37 -1.89
N ARG A 146 -8.54 12.20 -1.28
CA ARG A 146 -9.18 13.34 -1.92
C ARG A 146 -8.30 14.56 -1.74
N PHE A 147 -8.10 15.32 -2.79
CA PHE A 147 -7.27 16.53 -2.79
C PHE A 147 -8.11 17.80 -2.93
N VAL A 148 -7.85 18.78 -2.08
CA VAL A 148 -8.38 20.15 -2.14
C VAL A 148 -7.19 21.10 -2.23
N ASP A 149 -7.13 21.91 -3.29
CA ASP A 149 -6.06 22.87 -3.54
C ASP A 149 -4.63 22.31 -3.42
N GLY A 150 -4.44 21.04 -3.83
CA GLY A 150 -3.16 20.36 -3.81
C GLY A 150 -2.74 19.80 -2.46
N LYS A 151 -3.63 19.80 -1.47
CA LYS A 151 -3.43 19.12 -0.18
C LYS A 151 -4.43 17.98 -0.04
N ALA A 152 -4.01 16.88 0.59
CA ALA A 152 -4.92 15.80 0.92
C ALA A 152 -5.87 16.24 2.04
N ASP A 153 -7.17 16.09 1.80
CA ASP A 153 -8.25 16.50 2.68
C ASP A 153 -9.00 15.31 3.31
N GLU A 154 -8.94 14.16 2.66
CA GLU A 154 -9.61 12.95 3.10
C GLU A 154 -8.81 11.72 2.67
N HIS A 155 -8.78 10.67 3.50
CA HIS A 155 -7.95 9.49 3.29
C HIS A 155 -8.71 8.20 3.58
N TRP A 156 -8.52 7.20 2.72
CA TRP A 156 -8.98 5.82 2.87
C TRP A 156 -7.83 4.84 2.69
N ASP A 157 -7.84 3.79 3.48
CA ASP A 157 -6.98 2.62 3.36
C ASP A 157 -7.74 1.35 3.82
N PRO A 158 -7.23 0.13 3.55
CA PRO A 158 -7.85 -1.11 3.98
C PRO A 158 -7.50 -1.51 5.43
N ALA A 159 -7.06 -0.58 6.28
CA ALA A 159 -6.67 -0.91 7.65
C ALA A 159 -7.84 -1.46 8.45
N THR A 160 -7.53 -2.41 9.30
CA THR A 160 -8.43 -2.97 10.30
C THR A 160 -7.91 -2.67 11.70
N LYS A 161 -8.78 -2.73 12.70
CA LYS A 161 -8.31 -2.71 14.10
C LYS A 161 -7.46 -3.96 14.37
N PRO A 162 -6.39 -3.85 15.17
CA PRO A 162 -5.67 -5.04 15.62
C PRO A 162 -6.59 -5.92 16.48
N ASN A 163 -6.41 -7.23 16.36
CA ASN A 163 -7.08 -8.24 17.21
C ASN A 163 -6.53 -8.19 18.63
#